data_2bbd6637ceb1d1b3287b04199522abef
#
_entry.id   2bbd6637ceb1d1b3287b04199522abef
#
_cell.length_a   1.000
_cell.length_b   1.000
_cell.length_c   1.000
_cell.angle_alpha   90.00
_cell.angle_beta   90.00
_cell.angle_gamma   90.00
#
_symmetry.space_group_name_H-M   'P 1'
#
loop_
_entity.id
_entity.type
_entity.pdbx_description
1 polymer ?
#
loop_
_entity_poly.entity_id
_entity_poly.type
_entity_poly.pdbx_seq_one_letter_code
_entity_poly.pdbx_strand_id
1 'polypeptide(L)'
;MIEKYIEALDIAYVSSFSTKIETSWGYLFYNKNQPNYYDANHAHISSYVGDYEKIIDEVISFYQAQQLIPRFYLSNYEGHTGFISALKQKGFGFEEFDCPVQLWKTKVDFVKDPNVTIEKVTSENKLDAINIECQIQELGGSIREKAFEEEFSQEAYTHYLLKYDGVPCSTACIFQYEQDARLESVATLEEYRGKGLIGQLIHHIQEEVEKKHVERFWVMPISERVEKVYKKSGFETIANLKTGHAFLGGKSIEEIRNS
;
A
#
# COMPACT_ATOMS: atom_id res chain seq x y z
N MET A 1 7.36 15.86 12.16
CA MET A 1 5.99 15.78 12.74
C MET A 1 5.04 15.01 11.80
N ILE A 2 5.02 15.31 10.51
CA ILE A 2 4.16 14.64 9.51
C ILE A 2 4.54 13.17 9.30
N GLU A 3 5.82 12.86 9.34
CA GLU A 3 6.35 11.49 9.18
C GLU A 3 5.77 10.52 10.22
N LYS A 4 5.50 10.97 11.44
CA LYS A 4 4.89 10.14 12.48
C LYS A 4 3.46 9.71 12.15
N TYR A 5 2.68 10.58 11.49
CA TYR A 5 1.32 10.22 11.06
C TYR A 5 1.38 9.21 9.91
N ILE A 6 2.31 9.40 8.97
CA ILE A 6 2.52 8.49 7.85
C ILE A 6 2.93 7.11 8.38
N GLU A 7 3.92 7.05 9.28
CA GLU A 7 4.40 5.80 9.88
C GLU A 7 3.30 5.09 10.68
N ALA A 8 2.55 5.84 11.51
CA ALA A 8 1.43 5.26 12.27
C ALA A 8 0.34 4.68 11.36
N LEU A 9 0.01 5.38 10.29
CA LEU A 9 -0.96 4.93 9.30
C LEU A 9 -0.46 3.70 8.53
N ASP A 10 0.82 3.65 8.17
CA ASP A 10 1.44 2.51 7.49
C ASP A 10 1.48 1.27 8.39
N ILE A 11 1.88 1.43 9.65
CA ILE A 11 1.85 0.35 10.66
C ILE A 11 0.42 -0.16 10.88
N ALA A 12 -0.57 0.75 10.98
CA ALA A 12 -1.98 0.37 11.12
C ALA A 12 -2.48 -0.40 9.88
N TYR A 13 -2.12 0.07 8.68
CA TYR A 13 -2.44 -0.59 7.43
C TYR A 13 -1.89 -2.02 7.37
N VAL A 14 -0.60 -2.21 7.60
CA VAL A 14 0.02 -3.54 7.60
C VAL A 14 -0.56 -4.43 8.71
N SER A 15 -0.86 -3.86 9.89
CA SER A 15 -1.48 -4.59 11.00
C SER A 15 -2.89 -5.10 10.69
N SER A 16 -3.57 -4.51 9.71
CA SER A 16 -4.93 -4.91 9.34
C SER A 16 -5.00 -6.28 8.64
N PHE A 17 -3.92 -6.68 7.96
CA PHE A 17 -3.83 -7.96 7.26
C PHE A 17 -2.67 -8.85 7.72
N SER A 18 -1.96 -8.45 8.79
CA SER A 18 -0.83 -9.20 9.36
C SER A 18 -0.90 -9.27 10.87
N THR A 19 -0.41 -10.36 11.44
CA THR A 19 -0.14 -10.41 12.87
C THR A 19 1.08 -9.55 13.17
N LYS A 20 0.93 -8.58 14.07
CA LYS A 20 2.00 -7.69 14.53
C LYS A 20 2.57 -8.17 15.86
N ILE A 21 3.89 -8.27 15.96
CA ILE A 21 4.64 -8.49 17.20
C ILE A 21 5.55 -7.28 17.42
N GLU A 22 5.42 -6.63 18.57
CA GLU A 22 6.28 -5.51 18.96
C GLU A 22 7.64 -6.02 19.47
N THR A 23 8.70 -5.34 19.08
CA THR A 23 10.07 -5.61 19.49
C THR A 23 10.74 -4.33 20.03
N SER A 24 11.95 -4.43 20.55
CA SER A 24 12.69 -3.24 21.00
C SER A 24 13.24 -2.38 19.84
N TRP A 25 13.20 -2.89 18.61
CA TRP A 25 13.76 -2.25 17.41
C TRP A 25 12.72 -1.93 16.34
N GLY A 26 11.46 -2.34 16.52
CA GLY A 26 10.36 -2.13 15.58
C GLY A 26 9.31 -3.21 15.68
N TYR A 27 8.94 -3.82 14.55
CA TYR A 27 7.85 -4.79 14.51
C TYR A 27 8.19 -6.00 13.64
N LEU A 28 7.62 -7.16 13.99
CA LEU A 28 7.53 -8.33 13.10
C LEU A 28 6.10 -8.44 12.60
N PHE A 29 5.91 -8.38 11.30
CA PHE A 29 4.63 -8.62 10.64
C PHE A 29 4.66 -9.97 9.93
N TYR A 30 3.62 -10.77 10.10
CA TYR A 30 3.50 -12.04 9.39
C TYR A 30 2.05 -12.45 9.14
N ASN A 31 1.83 -13.07 7.98
CA ASN A 31 0.56 -13.69 7.60
C ASN A 31 0.86 -15.02 6.89
N LYS A 32 0.72 -16.15 7.61
CA LYS A 32 0.96 -17.49 7.07
C LYS A 32 -0.02 -17.89 5.97
N ASN A 33 -1.18 -17.26 5.95
CA ASN A 33 -2.20 -17.53 4.93
C ASN A 33 -1.84 -16.87 3.58
N GLN A 34 -0.94 -15.86 3.60
CA GLN A 34 -0.47 -15.15 2.42
C GLN A 34 1.07 -15.14 2.37
N PRO A 35 1.75 -16.29 2.26
CA PRO A 35 3.21 -16.38 2.39
C PRO A 35 3.97 -15.64 1.29
N ASN A 36 3.34 -15.43 0.14
CA ASN A 36 3.93 -14.72 -1.01
C ASN A 36 3.65 -13.21 -1.01
N TYR A 37 2.79 -12.73 -0.11
CA TYR A 37 2.50 -11.31 0.00
C TYR A 37 3.59 -10.64 0.85
N TYR A 38 4.51 -9.93 0.18
CA TYR A 38 5.70 -9.38 0.83
C TYR A 38 5.35 -8.28 1.86
N ASP A 39 4.33 -7.46 1.61
CA ASP A 39 3.87 -6.43 2.55
C ASP A 39 3.33 -7.04 3.86
N ALA A 40 2.75 -8.23 3.78
CA ALA A 40 2.23 -8.93 4.95
C ALA A 40 3.31 -9.64 5.78
N ASN A 41 4.53 -9.79 5.25
CA ASN A 41 5.57 -10.64 5.83
C ASN A 41 6.93 -9.96 5.84
N HIS A 42 7.15 -9.04 6.78
CA HIS A 42 8.43 -8.35 6.93
C HIS A 42 8.70 -7.90 8.37
N ALA A 43 9.97 -7.75 8.71
CA ALA A 43 10.42 -7.04 9.89
C ALA A 43 10.51 -5.54 9.57
N HIS A 44 9.76 -4.71 10.29
CA HIS A 44 9.74 -3.27 10.11
C HIS A 44 10.70 -2.60 11.09
N ILE A 45 11.71 -1.91 10.58
CA ILE A 45 12.68 -1.18 11.38
C ILE A 45 12.23 0.27 11.51
N SER A 46 11.79 0.66 12.73
CA SER A 46 11.30 2.01 13.02
C SER A 46 12.34 2.90 13.71
N SER A 47 13.34 2.33 14.36
CA SER A 47 14.30 3.07 15.18
C SER A 47 15.70 2.47 15.12
N TYR A 48 16.65 3.18 15.76
CA TYR A 48 18.02 2.71 15.87
C TYR A 48 18.09 1.30 16.47
N VAL A 49 18.82 0.44 15.80
CA VAL A 49 19.04 -0.95 16.16
C VAL A 49 20.46 -1.08 16.71
N GLY A 50 20.59 -1.50 17.96
CA GLY A 50 21.90 -1.58 18.63
C GLY A 50 22.81 -2.70 18.08
N ASP A 51 22.42 -3.96 18.26
CA ASP A 51 23.16 -5.14 17.81
C ASP A 51 22.57 -5.66 16.48
N TYR A 52 23.17 -5.25 15.38
CA TYR A 52 22.70 -5.58 14.01
C TYR A 52 22.66 -7.09 13.76
N GLU A 53 23.70 -7.80 14.13
CA GLU A 53 23.79 -9.24 13.86
C GLU A 53 22.72 -10.01 14.61
N LYS A 54 22.56 -9.69 15.91
CA LYS A 54 21.54 -10.32 16.75
C LYS A 54 20.12 -10.13 16.16
N ILE A 55 19.78 -8.92 15.70
CA ILE A 55 18.47 -8.64 15.15
C ILE A 55 18.28 -9.37 13.82
N ILE A 56 19.30 -9.38 12.97
CA ILE A 56 19.23 -10.08 11.68
C ILE A 56 19.03 -11.58 11.91
N ASP A 57 19.78 -12.18 12.84
CA ASP A 57 19.67 -13.62 13.15
C ASP A 57 18.32 -13.96 13.81
N GLU A 58 17.77 -13.08 14.66
CA GLU A 58 16.42 -13.19 15.24
C GLU A 58 15.34 -13.22 14.13
N VAL A 59 15.41 -12.28 13.21
CA VAL A 59 14.46 -12.16 12.10
C VAL A 59 14.56 -13.35 11.14
N ILE A 60 15.78 -13.78 10.79
CA ILE A 60 15.99 -14.98 9.96
C ILE A 60 15.34 -16.19 10.63
N SER A 61 15.65 -16.42 11.90
CA SER A 61 15.13 -17.56 12.67
C SER A 61 13.61 -17.52 12.77
N PHE A 62 13.03 -16.34 13.03
CA PHE A 62 11.59 -16.15 13.15
C PHE A 62 10.86 -16.51 11.84
N TYR A 63 11.25 -15.91 10.71
CA TYR A 63 10.55 -16.15 9.43
C TYR A 63 10.78 -17.56 8.88
N GLN A 64 11.99 -18.11 9.01
CA GLN A 64 12.27 -19.49 8.60
C GLN A 64 11.47 -20.52 9.39
N ALA A 65 11.29 -20.33 10.70
CA ALA A 65 10.43 -21.17 11.53
C ALA A 65 8.96 -21.13 11.10
N GLN A 66 8.52 -20.05 10.45
CA GLN A 66 7.19 -19.89 9.88
C GLN A 66 7.10 -20.35 8.42
N GLN A 67 8.19 -20.81 7.80
CA GLN A 67 8.30 -21.12 6.36
C GLN A 67 8.04 -19.87 5.47
N LEU A 68 8.42 -18.70 5.96
CA LEU A 68 8.33 -17.42 5.28
C LEU A 68 9.71 -16.93 4.86
N ILE A 69 9.78 -16.07 3.86
CA ILE A 69 11.01 -15.43 3.41
C ILE A 69 11.37 -14.31 4.41
N PRO A 70 12.59 -14.32 5.00
CA PRO A 70 13.04 -13.22 5.83
C PRO A 70 13.16 -11.93 5.01
N ARG A 71 12.42 -10.90 5.42
CA ARG A 71 12.39 -9.59 4.77
C ARG A 71 12.49 -8.50 5.83
N PHE A 72 13.10 -7.38 5.45
CA PHE A 72 13.10 -6.15 6.24
C PHE A 72 12.55 -4.99 5.42
N TYR A 73 11.81 -4.13 6.09
CA TYR A 73 11.42 -2.83 5.60
C TYR A 73 12.03 -1.75 6.50
N LEU A 74 12.68 -0.78 5.90
CA LEU A 74 13.32 0.35 6.56
C LEU A 74 12.62 1.65 6.14
N SER A 75 12.01 2.36 7.07
CA SER A 75 11.29 3.62 6.80
C SER A 75 12.22 4.75 6.33
N ASN A 76 13.50 4.71 6.71
CA ASN A 76 14.54 5.65 6.30
C ASN A 76 15.87 4.92 6.17
N TYR A 77 16.15 4.37 4.97
CA TYR A 77 17.35 3.58 4.77
C TYR A 77 18.65 4.41 4.90
N GLU A 78 18.62 5.71 4.58
CA GLU A 78 19.82 6.57 4.66
C GLU A 78 20.36 6.65 6.11
N GLY A 79 19.49 6.55 7.10
CA GLY A 79 19.86 6.50 8.52
C GLY A 79 20.43 5.15 8.98
N HIS A 80 20.38 4.09 8.14
CA HIS A 80 20.68 2.72 8.52
C HIS A 80 21.81 2.06 7.72
N THR A 81 22.79 2.82 7.26
CA THR A 81 23.88 2.33 6.36
C THR A 81 24.67 1.17 6.97
N GLY A 82 24.94 1.20 8.29
CA GLY A 82 25.62 0.11 9.00
C GLY A 82 24.77 -1.17 9.04
N PHE A 83 23.47 -1.05 9.28
CA PHE A 83 22.53 -2.17 9.26
C PHE A 83 22.41 -2.79 7.88
N ILE A 84 22.32 -1.95 6.85
CA ILE A 84 22.29 -2.40 5.44
C ILE A 84 23.56 -3.15 5.07
N SER A 85 24.73 -2.68 5.54
CA SER A 85 26.01 -3.38 5.32
C SER A 85 26.00 -4.77 5.98
N ALA A 86 25.48 -4.88 7.20
CA ALA A 86 25.35 -6.17 7.89
C ALA A 86 24.35 -7.11 7.19
N LEU A 87 23.22 -6.60 6.70
CA LEU A 87 22.27 -7.37 5.89
C LEU A 87 22.92 -7.94 4.62
N LYS A 88 23.65 -7.11 3.88
CA LYS A 88 24.40 -7.56 2.68
C LYS A 88 25.46 -8.63 3.00
N GLN A 89 26.16 -8.51 4.14
CA GLN A 89 27.11 -9.53 4.60
C GLN A 89 26.45 -10.87 4.94
N LYS A 90 25.18 -10.83 5.42
CA LYS A 90 24.36 -12.03 5.68
C LYS A 90 23.67 -12.58 4.41
N GLY A 91 23.95 -12.02 3.23
CA GLY A 91 23.44 -12.49 1.94
C GLY A 91 22.06 -11.94 1.53
N PHE A 92 21.57 -10.90 2.20
CA PHE A 92 20.35 -10.23 1.75
C PHE A 92 20.58 -9.44 0.47
N GLY A 93 19.61 -9.53 -0.46
CA GLY A 93 19.40 -8.51 -1.47
C GLY A 93 18.87 -7.24 -0.85
N PHE A 94 19.08 -6.08 -1.47
CA PHE A 94 18.61 -4.79 -0.97
C PHE A 94 18.15 -3.90 -2.11
N GLU A 95 16.96 -3.35 -1.97
CA GLU A 95 16.33 -2.41 -2.91
C GLU A 95 16.05 -1.09 -2.19
N GLU A 96 16.17 0.02 -2.92
CA GLU A 96 15.92 1.37 -2.45
C GLU A 96 14.75 1.96 -3.22
N PHE A 97 13.82 2.61 -2.51
CA PHE A 97 12.65 3.23 -3.11
C PHE A 97 12.50 4.68 -2.66
N ASP A 98 12.20 5.53 -3.64
CA ASP A 98 11.70 6.87 -3.41
C ASP A 98 10.17 6.81 -3.39
N CYS A 99 9.60 7.02 -2.20
CA CYS A 99 8.16 6.94 -2.00
C CYS A 99 7.59 8.33 -1.76
N PRO A 100 7.11 9.03 -2.80
CA PRO A 100 6.44 10.31 -2.62
C PRO A 100 5.16 10.11 -1.81
N VAL A 101 4.95 10.98 -0.83
CA VAL A 101 3.73 11.00 -0.02
C VAL A 101 2.97 12.25 -0.36
N GLN A 102 1.73 12.07 -0.78
CA GLN A 102 0.84 13.17 -1.12
C GLN A 102 -0.30 13.26 -0.12
N LEU A 103 -0.68 14.48 0.19
CA LEU A 103 -1.81 14.82 1.03
C LEU A 103 -2.81 15.64 0.21
N TRP A 104 -4.09 15.29 0.27
CA TRP A 104 -5.13 16.10 -0.32
C TRP A 104 -5.24 17.45 0.38
N LYS A 105 -5.09 18.53 -0.38
CA LYS A 105 -5.04 19.91 0.13
C LYS A 105 -6.13 20.80 -0.43
N THR A 106 -6.47 20.58 -1.69
CA THR A 106 -7.32 21.51 -2.44
C THR A 106 -8.41 20.76 -3.16
N LYS A 107 -9.65 21.19 -2.97
CA LYS A 107 -10.76 20.74 -3.80
C LYS A 107 -10.63 21.39 -5.17
N VAL A 108 -10.65 20.57 -6.21
CA VAL A 108 -10.60 21.04 -7.59
C VAL A 108 -11.99 20.99 -8.22
N ASP A 109 -12.27 21.94 -9.12
CA ASP A 109 -13.49 21.91 -9.91
C ASP A 109 -13.49 20.67 -10.81
N PHE A 110 -14.60 19.98 -10.82
CA PHE A 110 -14.70 18.70 -11.48
C PHE A 110 -16.03 18.55 -12.22
N VAL A 111 -15.96 18.07 -13.47
CA VAL A 111 -17.14 17.79 -14.28
C VAL A 111 -17.41 16.28 -14.24
N LYS A 112 -18.59 15.90 -13.74
CA LYS A 112 -19.01 14.50 -13.73
C LYS A 112 -19.34 14.04 -15.15
N ASP A 113 -18.73 12.91 -15.54
CA ASP A 113 -19.05 12.25 -16.81
C ASP A 113 -20.39 11.53 -16.66
N PRO A 114 -21.41 11.80 -17.51
CA PRO A 114 -22.72 11.16 -17.42
C PRO A 114 -22.69 9.65 -17.67
N ASN A 115 -21.65 9.14 -18.31
CA ASN A 115 -21.47 7.70 -18.57
C ASN A 115 -20.82 6.96 -17.39
N VAL A 116 -20.41 7.69 -16.35
CA VAL A 116 -19.76 7.13 -15.17
C VAL A 116 -20.75 6.96 -14.02
N THR A 117 -20.80 5.76 -13.47
CA THR A 117 -21.45 5.49 -12.18
C THR A 117 -20.42 4.93 -11.20
N ILE A 118 -20.48 5.38 -9.94
CA ILE A 118 -19.58 4.93 -8.89
C ILE A 118 -20.42 4.48 -7.70
N GLU A 119 -20.12 3.31 -7.22
CA GLU A 119 -20.84 2.70 -6.08
C GLU A 119 -19.86 2.09 -5.08
N LYS A 120 -20.29 1.97 -3.82
CA LYS A 120 -19.57 1.17 -2.83
C LYS A 120 -19.65 -0.30 -3.20
N VAL A 121 -18.56 -1.01 -2.98
CA VAL A 121 -18.55 -2.46 -3.14
C VAL A 121 -19.36 -3.11 -2.03
N THR A 122 -20.23 -4.00 -2.41
CA THR A 122 -21.08 -4.83 -1.56
C THR A 122 -20.86 -6.31 -1.88
N SER A 123 -21.50 -7.22 -1.15
CA SER A 123 -21.47 -8.66 -1.49
C SER A 123 -22.01 -8.98 -2.90
N GLU A 124 -22.83 -8.09 -3.48
CA GLU A 124 -23.46 -8.30 -4.79
C GLU A 124 -22.52 -7.98 -5.96
N ASN A 125 -21.64 -6.97 -5.82
CA ASN A 125 -20.73 -6.49 -6.88
C ASN A 125 -19.25 -6.74 -6.57
N LYS A 126 -18.94 -7.42 -5.45
CA LYS A 126 -17.57 -7.68 -4.99
C LYS A 126 -16.73 -8.43 -6.02
N LEU A 127 -17.31 -9.39 -6.71
CA LEU A 127 -16.60 -10.17 -7.72
C LEU A 127 -16.13 -9.31 -8.91
N ASP A 128 -16.89 -8.29 -9.29
CA ASP A 128 -16.47 -7.36 -10.33
C ASP A 128 -15.21 -6.59 -9.91
N ALA A 129 -15.19 -6.11 -8.66
CA ALA A 129 -14.03 -5.38 -8.13
C ALA A 129 -12.79 -6.29 -8.03
N ILE A 130 -12.92 -7.50 -7.50
CA ILE A 130 -11.84 -8.50 -7.43
C ILE A 130 -11.30 -8.80 -8.83
N ASN A 131 -12.18 -9.05 -9.80
CA ASN A 131 -11.78 -9.35 -11.18
C ASN A 131 -10.98 -8.20 -11.82
N ILE A 132 -11.32 -6.94 -11.53
CA ILE A 132 -10.55 -5.79 -12.00
C ILE A 132 -9.17 -5.78 -11.34
N GLU A 133 -9.08 -5.88 -10.01
CA GLU A 133 -7.80 -5.81 -9.31
C GLU A 133 -6.85 -6.96 -9.67
N CYS A 134 -7.37 -8.17 -9.85
CA CYS A 134 -6.59 -9.34 -10.25
C CYS A 134 -5.97 -9.23 -11.66
N GLN A 135 -6.48 -8.35 -12.52
CA GLN A 135 -5.90 -8.08 -13.83
C GLN A 135 -4.76 -7.06 -13.80
N ILE A 136 -4.56 -6.39 -12.65
CA ILE A 136 -3.53 -5.36 -12.51
C ILE A 136 -2.30 -5.94 -11.83
N GLN A 137 -1.27 -6.19 -12.65
CA GLN A 137 -0.02 -6.82 -12.19
C GLN A 137 0.69 -5.98 -11.12
N GLU A 138 0.63 -4.66 -11.24
CA GLU A 138 1.21 -3.73 -10.27
C GLU A 138 0.58 -3.85 -8.86
N LEU A 139 -0.63 -4.40 -8.75
CA LEU A 139 -1.29 -4.70 -7.48
C LEU A 139 -0.99 -6.12 -6.96
N GLY A 140 -0.27 -6.94 -7.73
CA GLY A 140 0.07 -8.31 -7.38
C GLY A 140 -0.74 -9.39 -8.13
N GLY A 141 -1.55 -9.01 -9.13
CA GLY A 141 -2.29 -9.96 -9.94
C GLY A 141 -3.25 -10.84 -9.11
N SER A 142 -3.20 -12.16 -9.28
CA SER A 142 -4.08 -13.12 -8.59
C SER A 142 -3.97 -13.13 -7.06
N ILE A 143 -2.88 -12.57 -6.49
CA ILE A 143 -2.74 -12.43 -5.02
C ILE A 143 -3.82 -11.50 -4.46
N ARG A 144 -4.30 -10.55 -5.27
CA ARG A 144 -5.33 -9.57 -4.86
C ARG A 144 -6.66 -10.20 -4.48
N GLU A 145 -7.03 -11.35 -5.05
CA GLU A 145 -8.29 -12.01 -4.70
C GLU A 145 -8.41 -12.22 -3.19
N LYS A 146 -7.39 -12.84 -2.60
CA LYS A 146 -7.38 -13.14 -1.17
C LYS A 146 -7.18 -11.91 -0.30
N ALA A 147 -6.30 -10.99 -0.72
CA ALA A 147 -6.08 -9.75 -0.01
C ALA A 147 -7.36 -8.90 0.02
N PHE A 148 -8.06 -8.79 -1.11
CA PHE A 148 -9.34 -8.08 -1.19
C PHE A 148 -10.41 -8.67 -0.25
N GLU A 149 -10.53 -10.01 -0.18
CA GLU A 149 -11.47 -10.66 0.73
C GLU A 149 -11.17 -10.36 2.21
N GLU A 150 -9.90 -10.34 2.59
CA GLU A 150 -9.48 -9.99 3.95
C GLU A 150 -9.77 -8.51 4.25
N GLU A 151 -9.46 -7.60 3.33
CA GLU A 151 -9.75 -6.16 3.42
C GLU A 151 -11.26 -5.90 3.50
N PHE A 152 -12.04 -6.52 2.60
CA PHE A 152 -13.48 -6.35 2.51
C PHE A 152 -14.23 -6.78 3.79
N SER A 153 -13.67 -7.70 4.56
CA SER A 153 -14.23 -8.16 5.83
C SER A 153 -14.07 -7.18 6.99
N GLN A 154 -13.32 -6.07 6.81
CA GLN A 154 -12.94 -5.15 7.88
C GLN A 154 -13.58 -3.78 7.69
N GLU A 155 -14.07 -3.19 8.78
CA GLU A 155 -14.70 -1.86 8.79
C GLU A 155 -13.75 -0.72 8.42
N ALA A 156 -12.43 -0.93 8.58
CA ALA A 156 -11.41 0.04 8.22
C ALA A 156 -11.33 0.30 6.71
N TYR A 157 -11.86 -0.62 5.91
CA TYR A 157 -11.80 -0.54 4.44
C TYR A 157 -13.15 -0.15 3.84
N THR A 158 -13.09 0.67 2.81
CA THR A 158 -14.25 0.97 1.95
C THR A 158 -13.80 0.89 0.50
N HIS A 159 -14.26 -0.12 -0.21
CA HIS A 159 -13.97 -0.32 -1.64
C HIS A 159 -15.03 0.37 -2.49
N TYR A 160 -14.61 0.90 -3.63
CA TYR A 160 -15.45 1.56 -4.63
C TYR A 160 -15.26 0.91 -5.99
N LEU A 161 -16.36 0.78 -6.72
CA LEU A 161 -16.42 0.26 -8.09
C LEU A 161 -16.93 1.34 -9.01
N LEU A 162 -16.19 1.64 -10.07
CA LEU A 162 -16.61 2.54 -11.15
C LEU A 162 -17.03 1.70 -12.36
N LYS A 163 -18.19 2.03 -12.88
CA LYS A 163 -18.71 1.52 -14.15
C LYS A 163 -18.73 2.64 -15.19
N TYR A 164 -18.28 2.33 -16.40
CA TYR A 164 -18.36 3.22 -17.56
C TYR A 164 -19.32 2.61 -18.58
N ASP A 165 -20.37 3.33 -18.97
CA ASP A 165 -21.48 2.80 -19.76
C ASP A 165 -22.07 1.49 -19.18
N GLY A 166 -22.15 1.42 -17.85
CA GLY A 166 -22.64 0.23 -17.12
C GLY A 166 -21.63 -0.91 -16.97
N VAL A 167 -20.43 -0.83 -17.55
CA VAL A 167 -19.40 -1.87 -17.49
C VAL A 167 -18.42 -1.59 -16.35
N PRO A 168 -18.24 -2.49 -15.37
CA PRO A 168 -17.24 -2.38 -14.32
C PRO A 168 -15.81 -2.30 -14.89
N CYS A 169 -15.05 -1.25 -14.55
CA CYS A 169 -13.76 -1.04 -15.20
C CYS A 169 -12.68 -0.37 -14.34
N SER A 170 -13.04 0.14 -13.17
CA SER A 170 -12.06 0.76 -12.27
C SER A 170 -12.47 0.58 -10.81
N THR A 171 -11.47 0.44 -9.93
CA THR A 171 -11.65 0.30 -8.49
C THR A 171 -10.72 1.24 -7.74
N ALA A 172 -11.06 1.52 -6.50
CA ALA A 172 -10.18 2.10 -5.50
C ALA A 172 -10.69 1.74 -4.11
N CYS A 173 -9.79 1.78 -3.14
CA CYS A 173 -10.10 1.51 -1.75
C CYS A 173 -9.66 2.68 -0.86
N ILE A 174 -10.40 2.93 0.22
CA ILE A 174 -9.98 3.77 1.34
C ILE A 174 -9.67 2.84 2.51
N PHE A 175 -8.47 2.95 3.07
CA PHE A 175 -8.16 2.47 4.40
C PHE A 175 -8.24 3.64 5.37
N GLN A 176 -9.00 3.51 6.45
CA GLN A 176 -9.19 4.55 7.47
C GLN A 176 -8.65 4.10 8.82
N TYR A 177 -7.82 4.95 9.43
CA TYR A 177 -7.31 4.75 10.77
C TYR A 177 -7.38 6.07 11.54
N GLU A 178 -8.14 6.09 12.64
CA GLU A 178 -8.44 7.30 13.41
C GLU A 178 -8.99 8.43 12.52
N GLN A 179 -8.28 9.55 12.44
CA GLN A 179 -8.63 10.72 11.62
C GLN A 179 -7.90 10.77 10.27
N ASP A 180 -7.13 9.73 9.97
CA ASP A 180 -6.41 9.56 8.71
C ASP A 180 -7.12 8.60 7.78
N ALA A 181 -7.07 8.89 6.49
CA ALA A 181 -7.47 7.95 5.45
C ALA A 181 -6.37 7.86 4.38
N ARG A 182 -6.23 6.68 3.80
CA ARG A 182 -5.27 6.40 2.75
C ARG A 182 -5.99 5.81 1.54
N LEU A 183 -5.71 6.37 0.36
CA LEU A 183 -6.20 5.84 -0.91
C LEU A 183 -5.31 4.69 -1.35
N GLU A 184 -5.92 3.53 -1.55
CA GLU A 184 -5.26 2.27 -1.87
C GLU A 184 -5.89 1.58 -3.06
N SER A 185 -5.18 0.61 -3.64
CA SER A 185 -5.68 -0.34 -4.65
C SER A 185 -6.38 0.34 -5.82
N VAL A 186 -5.83 1.48 -6.29
CA VAL A 186 -6.40 2.20 -7.43
C VAL A 186 -6.07 1.46 -8.71
N ALA A 187 -7.09 0.92 -9.35
CA ALA A 187 -6.97 0.11 -10.55
C ALA A 187 -7.91 0.60 -11.67
N THR A 188 -7.46 0.49 -12.90
CA THR A 188 -8.30 0.69 -14.10
C THR A 188 -7.86 -0.28 -15.17
N LEU A 189 -8.79 -1.05 -15.73
CA LEU A 189 -8.55 -1.96 -16.84
C LEU A 189 -7.91 -1.22 -18.00
N GLU A 190 -6.99 -1.88 -18.71
CA GLU A 190 -6.13 -1.24 -19.70
C GLU A 190 -6.93 -0.55 -20.81
N GLU A 191 -7.97 -1.17 -21.33
CA GLU A 191 -8.85 -0.67 -22.38
C GLU A 191 -9.68 0.56 -21.97
N TYR A 192 -9.75 0.84 -20.68
CA TYR A 192 -10.43 2.00 -20.11
C TYR A 192 -9.48 3.11 -19.66
N ARG A 193 -8.16 2.90 -19.75
CA ARG A 193 -7.16 3.92 -19.40
C ARG A 193 -7.21 5.10 -20.38
N GLY A 194 -6.76 6.28 -19.90
CA GLY A 194 -6.74 7.49 -20.71
C GLY A 194 -8.06 8.26 -20.83
N LYS A 195 -9.17 7.72 -20.29
CA LYS A 195 -10.51 8.35 -20.32
C LYS A 195 -10.80 9.27 -19.11
N GLY A 196 -9.83 9.48 -18.23
CA GLY A 196 -10.02 10.31 -17.03
C GLY A 196 -10.79 9.64 -15.88
N LEU A 197 -11.07 8.33 -15.95
CA LEU A 197 -11.92 7.61 -15.00
C LEU A 197 -11.36 7.63 -13.58
N ILE A 198 -10.03 7.58 -13.42
CA ILE A 198 -9.38 7.69 -12.10
C ILE A 198 -9.73 9.03 -11.43
N GLY A 199 -9.77 10.14 -12.21
CA GLY A 199 -10.18 11.44 -11.68
C GLY A 199 -11.63 11.44 -11.19
N GLN A 200 -12.54 10.77 -11.90
CA GLN A 200 -13.94 10.59 -11.50
C GLN A 200 -14.03 9.85 -10.17
N LEU A 201 -13.30 8.74 -10.06
CA LEU A 201 -13.28 7.88 -8.87
C LEU A 201 -12.69 8.61 -7.65
N ILE A 202 -11.54 9.29 -7.82
CA ILE A 202 -10.90 10.06 -6.75
C ILE A 202 -11.82 11.17 -6.25
N HIS A 203 -12.45 11.92 -7.16
CA HIS A 203 -13.36 13.00 -6.78
C HIS A 203 -14.56 12.48 -5.95
N HIS A 204 -15.16 11.36 -6.36
CA HIS A 204 -16.22 10.71 -5.60
C HIS A 204 -15.75 10.31 -4.19
N ILE A 205 -14.54 9.73 -4.11
CA ILE A 205 -13.94 9.32 -2.84
C ILE A 205 -13.65 10.54 -1.95
N GLN A 206 -13.19 11.65 -2.50
CA GLN A 206 -12.98 12.89 -1.76
C GLN A 206 -14.30 13.42 -1.15
N GLU A 207 -15.43 13.35 -1.89
CA GLU A 207 -16.75 13.69 -1.34
C GLU A 207 -17.14 12.77 -0.16
N GLU A 208 -16.79 11.48 -0.22
CA GLU A 208 -17.07 10.52 0.87
C GLU A 208 -16.16 10.75 2.09
N VAL A 209 -14.89 11.07 1.87
CA VAL A 209 -13.91 11.39 2.93
C VAL A 209 -14.34 12.65 3.69
N GLU A 210 -14.81 13.69 3.00
CA GLU A 210 -15.38 14.91 3.63
C GLU A 210 -16.55 14.57 4.56
N LYS A 211 -17.47 13.71 4.13
CA LYS A 211 -18.62 13.29 4.94
C LYS A 211 -18.22 12.51 6.21
N LYS A 212 -17.10 11.82 6.16
CA LYS A 212 -16.55 11.02 7.27
C LYS A 212 -15.72 11.83 8.26
N HIS A 213 -15.54 13.15 8.02
CA HIS A 213 -14.72 14.04 8.85
C HIS A 213 -13.27 13.58 9.01
N VAL A 214 -12.71 12.98 7.96
CA VAL A 214 -11.29 12.64 7.90
C VAL A 214 -10.48 13.95 7.85
N GLU A 215 -9.47 14.07 8.70
CA GLU A 215 -8.63 15.27 8.75
C GLU A 215 -7.53 15.24 7.69
N ARG A 216 -6.98 14.06 7.41
CA ARG A 216 -5.86 13.88 6.48
C ARG A 216 -6.14 12.73 5.53
N PHE A 217 -6.19 13.05 4.25
CA PHE A 217 -6.39 12.07 3.19
C PHE A 217 -5.12 11.93 2.35
N TRP A 218 -4.50 10.76 2.46
CA TRP A 218 -3.19 10.44 1.95
C TRP A 218 -3.24 9.58 0.70
N VAL A 219 -2.18 9.68 -0.14
CA VAL A 219 -1.89 8.70 -1.18
C VAL A 219 -0.38 8.59 -1.39
N MET A 220 0.09 7.39 -1.70
CA MET A 220 1.48 7.08 -2.01
C MET A 220 1.58 6.60 -3.46
N PRO A 221 1.88 7.50 -4.42
CA PRO A 221 1.97 7.13 -5.82
C PRO A 221 3.19 6.24 -6.10
N ILE A 222 2.99 5.18 -6.89
CA ILE A 222 4.02 4.20 -7.25
C ILE A 222 4.95 4.66 -8.38
N SER A 223 4.68 5.80 -9.00
CA SER A 223 5.48 6.37 -10.09
C SER A 223 5.17 7.86 -10.29
N GLU A 224 6.09 8.58 -10.95
CA GLU A 224 5.88 9.99 -11.32
C GLU A 224 4.62 10.19 -12.19
N ARG A 225 4.28 9.23 -13.04
CA ARG A 225 3.07 9.30 -13.87
C ARG A 225 1.83 9.30 -13.00
N VAL A 226 1.79 8.41 -12.01
CA VAL A 226 0.68 8.29 -11.06
C VAL A 226 0.62 9.51 -10.13
N GLU A 227 1.78 9.99 -9.67
CA GLU A 227 1.89 11.22 -8.88
C GLU A 227 1.23 12.42 -9.57
N LYS A 228 1.46 12.58 -10.88
CA LYS A 228 0.85 13.65 -11.68
C LYS A 228 -0.69 13.51 -11.78
N VAL A 229 -1.21 12.30 -11.74
CA VAL A 229 -2.67 12.05 -11.73
C VAL A 229 -3.29 12.58 -10.43
N TYR A 230 -2.70 12.24 -9.29
CA TYR A 230 -3.21 12.71 -8.00
C TYR A 230 -3.07 14.22 -7.82
N LYS A 231 -1.97 14.82 -8.31
CA LYS A 231 -1.81 16.29 -8.31
C LYS A 231 -2.96 17.00 -9.04
N LYS A 232 -3.47 16.44 -10.14
CA LYS A 232 -4.65 16.99 -10.85
C LYS A 232 -5.95 16.90 -10.04
N SER A 233 -5.98 16.04 -9.03
CA SER A 233 -7.12 15.88 -8.12
C SER A 233 -6.91 16.62 -6.78
N GLY A 234 -5.96 17.59 -6.72
CA GLY A 234 -5.74 18.46 -5.57
C GLY A 234 -4.85 17.86 -4.48
N PHE A 235 -4.14 16.78 -4.76
CA PHE A 235 -3.10 16.27 -3.87
C PHE A 235 -1.78 17.02 -4.08
N GLU A 236 -1.04 17.24 -3.00
CA GLU A 236 0.28 17.86 -3.01
C GLU A 236 1.30 16.91 -2.40
N THR A 237 2.47 16.80 -3.03
CA THR A 237 3.59 16.04 -2.46
C THR A 237 4.18 16.82 -1.29
N ILE A 238 4.11 16.24 -0.10
CA ILE A 238 4.53 16.88 1.13
C ILE A 238 5.76 16.24 1.76
N ALA A 239 6.11 15.03 1.34
CA ALA A 239 7.31 14.30 1.74
C ALA A 239 7.73 13.35 0.62
N ASN A 240 8.99 12.96 0.65
CA ASN A 240 9.53 11.87 -0.15
C ASN A 240 10.29 10.93 0.79
N LEU A 241 9.67 9.78 1.10
CA LEU A 241 10.26 8.81 2.02
C LEU A 241 11.32 7.99 1.28
N LYS A 242 12.47 7.84 1.90
CA LYS A 242 13.55 6.97 1.44
C LYS A 242 13.40 5.62 2.11
N THR A 243 12.67 4.70 1.48
CA THR A 243 12.41 3.38 2.05
C THR A 243 13.33 2.32 1.48
N GLY A 244 13.70 1.35 2.31
CA GLY A 244 14.56 0.23 1.92
C GLY A 244 13.86 -1.10 2.17
N HIS A 245 14.04 -2.03 1.25
CA HIS A 245 13.57 -3.39 1.38
C HIS A 245 14.73 -4.37 1.24
N ALA A 246 14.90 -5.23 2.24
CA ALA A 246 15.88 -6.32 2.19
C ALA A 246 15.17 -7.68 2.20
N PHE A 247 15.75 -8.67 1.50
CA PHE A 247 15.16 -10.01 1.37
C PHE A 247 16.25 -11.08 1.32
N LEU A 248 16.02 -12.20 2.01
CA LEU A 248 16.93 -13.34 2.02
C LEU A 248 16.30 -14.49 1.21
N GLY A 249 16.65 -14.58 -0.07
CA GLY A 249 16.03 -15.52 -1.01
C GLY A 249 14.69 -15.02 -1.57
N GLY A 250 14.13 -15.75 -2.51
CA GLY A 250 12.93 -15.35 -3.23
C GLY A 250 13.19 -14.20 -4.22
N LYS A 251 12.12 -13.55 -4.65
CA LYS A 251 12.16 -12.42 -5.60
C LYS A 251 12.21 -11.09 -4.87
N SER A 252 12.85 -10.10 -5.48
CA SER A 252 12.75 -8.69 -5.11
C SER A 252 11.33 -8.15 -5.37
N ILE A 253 11.00 -6.97 -4.83
CA ILE A 253 9.73 -6.30 -5.13
C ILE A 253 9.66 -5.94 -6.62
N GLU A 254 10.77 -5.47 -7.18
CA GLU A 254 10.85 -5.13 -8.60
C GLU A 254 10.61 -6.36 -9.48
N GLU A 255 11.20 -7.51 -9.16
CA GLU A 255 10.98 -8.77 -9.89
C GLU A 255 9.54 -9.28 -9.73
N ILE A 256 8.90 -9.09 -8.57
CA ILE A 256 7.50 -9.46 -8.34
C ILE A 256 6.57 -8.61 -9.19
N ARG A 257 6.80 -7.29 -9.25
CA ARG A 257 5.97 -6.35 -10.02
C ARG A 257 6.10 -6.51 -11.54
N ASN A 258 7.23 -7.07 -12.00
CA ASN A 258 7.54 -7.27 -13.42
C ASN A 258 7.32 -8.72 -13.91
N SER A 259 6.80 -9.63 -13.05
CA SER A 259 6.64 -11.07 -13.35
C SER A 259 5.15 -11.48 -13.72
#